data_d338038054459ca8f27bedd465578fe8
#
_entry.id   d338038054459ca8f27bedd465578fe8
#
_cell.length_a   1.000
_cell.length_b   1.000
_cell.length_c   1.000
_cell.angle_alpha   90.00
_cell.angle_beta   90.00
_cell.angle_gamma   90.00
#
_symmetry.space_group_name_H-M   'P 1'
#
loop_
_entity.id
_entity.type
_entity.pdbx_description
1 polymer ?
#
loop_
_entity_poly.entity_id
_entity_poly.type
_entity_poly.pdbx_seq_one_letter_code
_entity_poly.pdbx_strand_id
1 'polypeptide(L)'
;LNSTPDLNLFVIKLKLDALNIFLSNASGKKLLHSYKRATNIINSSKINGEINSILFKKEEERQLMKSLTSNSIYIDSLIESKNFLESFKTLSNMNQIIENFFKNVMIMDQNIEIAKNRLLILKKIRQTFNKVVDFDCL
;
A
#
# COMPACT_ATOMS: atom_id res chain seq x y z
N LEU A 1 15.45 -19.18 -23.44
CA LEU A 1 16.58 -18.46 -22.96
C LEU A 1 16.15 -17.25 -22.19
N ASN A 2 17.05 -16.50 -21.73
CA ASN A 2 16.80 -15.32 -20.92
C ASN A 2 16.05 -14.22 -21.69
N SER A 3 15.34 -13.37 -20.96
CA SER A 3 14.80 -12.16 -21.55
C SER A 3 15.96 -11.34 -22.14
N THR A 4 15.73 -10.79 -23.33
CA THR A 4 16.72 -9.93 -23.98
C THR A 4 16.82 -8.59 -23.24
N PRO A 5 17.95 -7.85 -23.34
CA PRO A 5 18.03 -6.49 -22.80
C PRO A 5 16.90 -5.59 -23.32
N ASP A 6 16.52 -5.75 -24.60
CA ASP A 6 15.44 -4.95 -25.20
C ASP A 6 14.10 -5.21 -24.51
N LEU A 7 13.79 -6.47 -24.17
CA LEU A 7 12.57 -6.82 -23.46
C LEU A 7 12.57 -6.23 -22.03
N ASN A 8 13.71 -6.31 -21.33
CA ASN A 8 13.85 -5.74 -20.00
C ASN A 8 13.68 -4.21 -20.02
N LEU A 9 14.26 -3.56 -21.02
CA LEU A 9 14.12 -2.11 -21.20
C LEU A 9 12.67 -1.73 -21.51
N PHE A 10 11.96 -2.55 -22.29
CA PHE A 10 10.56 -2.30 -22.58
C PHE A 10 9.69 -2.36 -21.32
N VAL A 11 9.90 -3.36 -20.46
CA VAL A 11 9.17 -3.50 -19.18
C VAL A 11 9.49 -2.32 -18.26
N ILE A 12 10.75 -1.93 -18.16
CA ILE A 12 11.16 -0.76 -17.37
C ILE A 12 10.46 0.50 -17.88
N LYS A 13 10.40 0.69 -19.18
CA LYS A 13 9.73 1.84 -19.78
C LYS A 13 8.25 1.86 -19.45
N LEU A 14 7.56 0.73 -19.58
CA LEU A 14 6.13 0.63 -19.22
C LEU A 14 5.91 1.06 -17.77
N LYS A 15 6.75 0.58 -16.88
CA LYS A 15 6.65 0.89 -15.45
C LYS A 15 6.92 2.36 -15.17
N LEU A 16 7.95 2.93 -15.78
CA LEU A 16 8.29 4.34 -15.63
C LEU A 16 7.21 5.26 -16.18
N ASP A 17 6.63 4.93 -17.33
CA ASP A 17 5.54 5.71 -17.92
C ASP A 17 4.32 5.71 -16.98
N ALA A 18 3.96 4.55 -16.44
CA ALA A 18 2.86 4.42 -15.49
C ALA A 18 3.14 5.20 -14.20
N LEU A 19 4.37 5.13 -13.69
CA LEU A 19 4.79 5.87 -12.51
C LEU A 19 4.70 7.37 -12.72
N ASN A 20 5.14 7.86 -13.86
CA ASN A 20 5.08 9.28 -14.20
C ASN A 20 3.64 9.80 -14.22
N ILE A 21 2.73 9.03 -14.79
CA ILE A 21 1.30 9.37 -14.79
C ILE A 21 0.78 9.41 -13.34
N PHE A 22 1.11 8.41 -12.55
CA PHE A 22 0.70 8.33 -11.15
C PHE A 22 1.17 9.54 -10.34
N LEU A 23 2.45 9.89 -10.46
CA LEU A 23 3.04 10.99 -9.69
C LEU A 23 2.59 12.37 -10.17
N SER A 24 2.08 12.48 -11.40
CA SER A 24 1.64 13.77 -11.95
C SER A 24 0.22 14.13 -11.55
N ASN A 25 -0.59 13.21 -11.06
CA ASN A 25 -1.96 13.51 -10.66
C ASN A 25 -2.11 13.66 -9.13
N ALA A 26 -3.17 14.36 -8.72
CA ALA A 26 -3.43 14.68 -7.32
C ALA A 26 -3.65 13.42 -6.48
N SER A 27 -4.30 12.42 -7.03
CA SER A 27 -4.58 11.15 -6.34
C SER A 27 -3.30 10.41 -5.98
N GLY A 28 -2.36 10.35 -6.92
CA GLY A 28 -1.06 9.72 -6.69
C GLY A 28 -0.24 10.45 -5.63
N LYS A 29 -0.26 11.78 -5.66
CA LYS A 29 0.45 12.58 -4.66
C LYS A 29 -0.11 12.38 -3.26
N LYS A 30 -1.44 12.33 -3.14
CA LYS A 30 -2.09 12.05 -1.85
C LYS A 30 -1.73 10.66 -1.34
N LEU A 31 -1.72 9.69 -2.20
CA LEU A 31 -1.39 8.32 -1.85
C LEU A 31 0.06 8.21 -1.36
N LEU A 32 0.98 8.86 -2.05
CA LEU A 32 2.39 8.91 -1.65
C LEU A 32 2.53 9.56 -0.26
N HIS A 33 1.78 10.61 0.01
CA HIS A 33 1.78 11.26 1.31
C HIS A 33 1.31 10.29 2.42
N SER A 34 0.23 9.57 2.16
CA SER A 34 -0.29 8.56 3.10
C SER A 34 0.71 7.43 3.33
N TYR A 35 1.39 6.99 2.27
CA TYR A 35 2.44 5.99 2.39
C TYR A 35 3.57 6.46 3.32
N LYS A 36 4.04 7.67 3.11
CA LYS A 36 5.13 8.24 3.92
C LYS A 36 4.71 8.39 5.38
N ARG A 37 3.46 8.78 5.61
CA ARG A 37 2.91 8.84 6.98
C ARG A 37 2.93 7.46 7.64
N ALA A 38 2.45 6.44 6.94
CA ALA A 38 2.43 5.07 7.46
C ALA A 38 3.85 4.58 7.78
N THR A 39 4.80 4.78 6.88
CA THR A 39 6.18 4.33 7.09
C THR A 39 6.86 5.08 8.22
N ASN A 40 6.62 6.36 8.38
CA ASN A 40 7.19 7.13 9.49
C ASN A 40 6.69 6.59 10.84
N ILE A 41 5.43 6.21 10.92
CA ILE A 41 4.88 5.63 12.14
C ILE A 41 5.50 4.26 12.42
N ILE A 42 5.63 3.41 11.40
CA ILE A 42 6.18 2.06 11.54
C ILE A 42 7.66 2.09 11.91
N ASN A 43 8.43 2.98 11.31
CA ASN A 43 9.89 3.03 11.49
C ASN A 43 10.33 3.32 12.92
N SER A 44 9.43 3.87 13.74
CA SER A 44 9.71 4.09 15.16
C SER A 44 9.51 2.83 16.01
N SER A 45 9.07 1.73 15.41
CA SER A 45 8.80 0.48 16.14
C SER A 45 9.11 -0.75 15.30
N LYS A 46 9.66 -1.78 15.95
CA LYS A 46 9.90 -3.09 15.31
C LYS A 46 8.70 -3.98 15.60
N ILE A 47 7.80 -4.08 14.65
CA ILE A 47 6.57 -4.85 14.79
C ILE A 47 6.61 -6.06 13.88
N ASN A 48 6.41 -7.24 14.47
CA ASN A 48 6.25 -8.51 13.76
C ASN A 48 5.00 -9.21 14.25
N GLY A 49 4.46 -10.08 13.43
CA GLY A 49 3.28 -10.86 13.74
C GLY A 49 2.22 -10.72 12.67
N GLU A 50 1.04 -11.22 12.98
CA GLU A 50 -0.09 -11.22 12.07
C GLU A 50 -1.23 -10.36 12.61
N ILE A 51 -1.99 -9.77 11.69
CA ILE A 51 -3.16 -8.98 12.03
C ILE A 51 -4.24 -9.90 12.60
N ASN A 52 -4.77 -9.52 13.75
CA ASN A 52 -5.85 -10.26 14.40
C ASN A 52 -7.16 -9.49 14.26
N SER A 53 -8.08 -10.02 13.46
CA SER A 53 -9.36 -9.36 13.19
C SER A 53 -10.26 -9.26 14.44
N ILE A 54 -10.05 -10.10 15.44
CA ILE A 54 -10.80 -10.04 16.70
C ILE A 54 -10.51 -8.73 17.45
N LEU A 55 -9.33 -8.14 17.22
CA LEU A 55 -8.91 -6.91 17.88
C LEU A 55 -9.43 -5.64 17.18
N PHE A 56 -10.12 -5.78 16.06
CA PHE A 56 -10.70 -4.61 15.37
C PHE A 56 -11.82 -4.00 16.22
N LYS A 57 -11.69 -2.73 16.53
CA LYS A 57 -12.70 -1.98 17.26
C LYS A 57 -13.48 -1.01 16.37
N LYS A 58 -12.85 -0.52 15.32
CA LYS A 58 -13.43 0.46 14.41
C LYS A 58 -13.77 -0.18 13.08
N GLU A 59 -14.85 0.29 12.48
CA GLU A 59 -15.24 -0.18 11.14
C GLU A 59 -14.17 0.14 10.11
N GLU A 60 -13.47 1.26 10.28
CA GLU A 60 -12.39 1.66 9.39
C GLU A 60 -11.24 0.64 9.36
N GLU A 61 -10.98 -0.04 10.49
CA GLU A 61 -9.99 -1.13 10.53
C GLU A 61 -10.43 -2.31 9.64
N ARG A 62 -11.69 -2.68 9.72
CA ARG A 62 -12.25 -3.78 8.92
C ARG A 62 -12.27 -3.44 7.43
N GLN A 63 -12.71 -2.23 7.11
CA GLN A 63 -12.79 -1.77 5.72
C GLN A 63 -11.40 -1.71 5.08
N LEU A 64 -10.43 -1.16 5.79
CA LEU A 64 -9.06 -1.07 5.28
C LEU A 64 -8.46 -2.45 5.07
N MET A 65 -8.60 -3.34 6.04
CA MET A 65 -8.05 -4.69 5.92
C MET A 65 -8.69 -5.46 4.77
N LYS A 66 -9.99 -5.35 4.60
CA LYS A 66 -10.71 -5.97 3.49
C LYS A 66 -10.21 -5.44 2.14
N SER A 67 -10.04 -4.13 2.04
CA SER A 67 -9.53 -3.48 0.83
C SER A 67 -8.10 -3.92 0.53
N LEU A 68 -7.22 -3.94 1.53
CA LEU A 68 -5.84 -4.38 1.38
C LEU A 68 -5.76 -5.83 0.90
N THR A 69 -6.57 -6.71 1.47
CA THR A 69 -6.56 -8.13 1.11
C THR A 69 -6.99 -8.34 -0.33
N SER A 70 -8.14 -7.79 -0.74
CA SER A 70 -8.65 -7.96 -2.09
C SER A 70 -7.79 -7.27 -3.14
N ASN A 71 -7.34 -6.06 -2.89
CA ASN A 71 -6.52 -5.31 -3.84
C ASN A 71 -5.11 -5.88 -3.95
N SER A 72 -4.56 -6.45 -2.88
CA SER A 72 -3.26 -7.12 -2.92
C SER A 72 -3.27 -8.29 -3.91
N ILE A 73 -4.32 -9.09 -3.89
CA ILE A 73 -4.49 -10.22 -4.82
C ILE A 73 -4.63 -9.72 -6.25
N TYR A 74 -5.44 -8.69 -6.45
CA TYR A 74 -5.65 -8.11 -7.78
C TYR A 74 -4.36 -7.50 -8.33
N ILE A 75 -3.62 -6.77 -7.50
CA ILE A 75 -2.34 -6.18 -7.88
C ILE A 75 -1.34 -7.25 -8.30
N ASP A 76 -1.27 -8.38 -7.59
CA ASP A 76 -0.38 -9.48 -7.96
C ASP A 76 -0.65 -9.95 -9.39
N SER A 77 -1.93 -10.09 -9.77
CA SER A 77 -2.30 -10.49 -11.13
C SER A 77 -1.94 -9.42 -12.16
N LEU A 78 -2.09 -8.15 -11.82
CA LEU A 78 -1.76 -7.04 -12.71
C LEU A 78 -0.25 -6.93 -12.94
N ILE A 79 0.55 -7.11 -11.90
CA ILE A 79 2.02 -7.11 -12.01
C ILE A 79 2.49 -8.27 -12.88
N GLU A 80 1.91 -9.44 -12.71
CA GLU A 80 2.24 -10.61 -13.53
C GLU A 80 1.97 -10.36 -15.01
N SER A 81 0.87 -9.67 -15.34
CA SER A 81 0.55 -9.29 -16.71
C SER A 81 1.21 -7.98 -17.15
N LYS A 82 2.04 -7.38 -16.31
CA LYS A 82 2.76 -6.11 -16.55
C LYS A 82 1.83 -4.93 -16.82
N ASN A 83 0.66 -4.95 -16.21
CA ASN A 83 -0.30 -3.86 -16.29
C ASN A 83 -0.06 -2.86 -15.15
N PHE A 84 1.03 -2.10 -15.26
CA PHE A 84 1.46 -1.18 -14.20
C PHE A 84 0.52 0.00 -14.04
N LEU A 85 -0.04 0.49 -15.14
CA LEU A 85 -0.98 1.62 -15.08
C LEU A 85 -2.19 1.28 -14.21
N GLU A 86 -2.79 0.12 -14.43
CA GLU A 86 -3.94 -0.33 -13.63
C GLU A 86 -3.54 -0.65 -12.20
N SER A 87 -2.30 -1.11 -11.97
CA SER A 87 -1.78 -1.32 -10.63
C SER A 87 -1.75 -0.01 -9.83
N PHE A 88 -1.27 1.06 -10.42
CA PHE A 88 -1.26 2.38 -9.77
C PHE A 88 -2.68 2.92 -9.55
N LYS A 89 -3.58 2.70 -10.50
CA LYS A 89 -4.98 3.08 -10.33
C LYS A 89 -5.63 2.33 -9.17
N THR A 90 -5.33 1.06 -9.04
CA THR A 90 -5.84 0.22 -7.94
C THR A 90 -5.37 0.76 -6.60
N LEU A 91 -4.10 1.14 -6.49
CA LEU A 91 -3.60 1.79 -5.28
C LEU A 91 -4.34 3.11 -5.01
N SER A 92 -4.53 3.93 -6.04
CA SER A 92 -5.20 5.22 -5.91
C SER A 92 -6.65 5.09 -5.45
N ASN A 93 -7.33 4.02 -5.84
CA ASN A 93 -8.70 3.74 -5.42
C ASN A 93 -8.81 3.47 -3.91
N MET A 94 -7.70 3.20 -3.25
CA MET A 94 -7.66 2.97 -1.80
C MET A 94 -7.50 4.25 -0.98
N ASN A 95 -7.28 5.39 -1.65
CA ASN A 95 -7.02 6.67 -0.97
C ASN A 95 -8.04 7.00 0.11
N GLN A 96 -9.33 6.94 -0.22
CA GLN A 96 -10.38 7.33 0.72
C GLN A 96 -10.44 6.42 1.94
N ILE A 97 -10.27 5.12 1.73
CA ILE A 97 -10.30 4.14 2.83
C ILE A 97 -9.09 4.34 3.75
N ILE A 98 -7.92 4.63 3.19
CA ILE A 98 -6.71 4.90 3.97
C ILE A 98 -6.86 6.22 4.75
N GLU A 99 -7.38 7.26 4.11
CA GLU A 99 -7.63 8.55 4.78
C GLU A 99 -8.62 8.39 5.94
N ASN A 100 -9.70 7.65 5.73
CA ASN A 100 -10.69 7.39 6.77
C ASN A 100 -10.07 6.66 7.96
N PHE A 101 -9.20 5.71 7.69
CA PHE A 101 -8.49 4.99 8.74
C PHE A 101 -7.63 5.95 9.57
N PHE A 102 -6.80 6.76 8.91
CA PHE A 102 -5.95 7.73 9.64
C PHE A 102 -6.76 8.77 10.40
N LYS A 103 -7.91 9.18 9.86
CA LYS A 103 -8.74 10.19 10.48
C LYS A 103 -9.47 9.68 11.73
N ASN A 104 -9.96 8.45 11.69
CA ASN A 104 -10.90 7.94 12.70
C ASN A 104 -10.29 6.91 13.65
N VAL A 105 -9.10 6.40 13.37
CA VAL A 105 -8.46 5.36 14.16
C VAL A 105 -7.22 5.92 14.84
N MET A 106 -7.21 5.87 16.15
CA MET A 106 -6.02 6.22 16.93
C MET A 106 -5.04 5.05 16.89
N ILE A 107 -3.89 5.23 16.23
CA ILE A 107 -2.92 4.14 16.07
C ILE A 107 -2.39 3.68 17.42
N MET A 108 -1.95 4.64 18.26
CA MET A 108 -1.38 4.33 19.56
C MET A 108 -2.48 4.26 20.63
N ASP A 109 -3.25 3.18 20.58
CA ASP A 109 -4.28 2.91 21.59
C ASP A 109 -3.62 2.58 22.94
N GLN A 110 -4.35 2.81 24.04
CA GLN A 110 -3.85 2.49 25.37
C GLN A 110 -3.65 0.98 25.55
N ASN A 111 -4.46 0.16 24.88
CA ASN A 111 -4.27 -1.28 24.85
C ASN A 111 -3.15 -1.62 23.87
N ILE A 112 -2.07 -2.19 24.38
CA ILE A 112 -0.86 -2.50 23.61
C ILE A 112 -1.17 -3.47 22.46
N GLU A 113 -2.02 -4.46 22.67
CA GLU A 113 -2.37 -5.43 21.64
C GLU A 113 -3.13 -4.78 20.49
N ILE A 114 -4.01 -3.85 20.79
CA ILE A 114 -4.76 -3.09 19.78
C ILE A 114 -3.82 -2.17 19.02
N ALA A 115 -2.94 -1.47 19.71
CA ALA A 115 -1.95 -0.59 19.08
C ALA A 115 -1.05 -1.39 18.14
N LYS A 116 -0.55 -2.53 18.59
CA LYS A 116 0.28 -3.42 17.76
C LYS A 116 -0.48 -3.88 16.52
N ASN A 117 -1.74 -4.26 16.68
CA ASN A 117 -2.58 -4.70 15.56
C ASN A 117 -2.74 -3.60 14.50
N ARG A 118 -2.92 -2.35 14.95
CA ARG A 118 -3.03 -1.19 14.06
C ARG A 118 -1.73 -0.89 13.33
N LEU A 119 -0.60 -1.04 14.00
CA LEU A 119 0.72 -0.92 13.36
C LEU A 119 0.92 -2.01 12.30
N LEU A 120 0.43 -3.22 12.54
CA LEU A 120 0.49 -4.29 11.54
C LEU A 120 -0.35 -3.98 10.31
N ILE A 121 -1.48 -3.28 10.47
CA ILE A 121 -2.27 -2.80 9.33
C ILE A 121 -1.47 -1.81 8.50
N LEU A 122 -0.77 -0.87 9.14
CA LEU A 122 0.10 0.08 8.44
C LEU A 122 1.22 -0.64 7.68
N LYS A 123 1.79 -1.67 8.30
CA LYS A 123 2.80 -2.52 7.64
C LYS A 123 2.23 -3.19 6.40
N LYS A 124 0.97 -3.61 6.46
CA LYS A 124 0.28 -4.21 5.30
C LYS A 124 0.08 -3.21 4.17
N ILE A 125 -0.20 -1.95 4.49
CA ILE A 125 -0.24 -0.87 3.49
C ILE A 125 1.11 -0.79 2.78
N ARG A 126 2.19 -0.72 3.52
CA ARG A 126 3.54 -0.63 2.97
C ARG A 126 3.84 -1.82 2.05
N GLN A 127 3.54 -3.03 2.50
CA GLN A 127 3.78 -4.24 1.71
C GLN A 127 2.98 -4.24 0.41
N THR A 128 1.73 -3.80 0.46
CA THR A 128 0.87 -3.77 -0.72
C THR A 128 1.37 -2.75 -1.76
N PHE A 129 1.75 -1.57 -1.31
CA PHE A 129 2.26 -0.53 -2.20
C PHE A 129 3.58 -0.95 -2.86
N ASN A 130 4.46 -1.58 -2.10
CA ASN A 130 5.77 -2.00 -2.60
C ASN A 130 5.72 -3.18 -3.58
N LYS A 131 4.56 -3.78 -3.77
CA LYS A 131 4.35 -4.74 -4.86
C LYS A 131 4.45 -4.08 -6.23
N VAL A 132 4.04 -2.83 -6.34
CA VAL A 132 4.01 -2.11 -7.61
C VAL A 132 5.35 -1.49 -7.94
N VAL A 133 5.91 -0.76 -7.00
CA VAL A 133 7.22 -0.10 -7.11
C VAL A 133 7.76 0.12 -5.71
N ASP A 134 9.08 0.29 -5.59
CA ASP A 134 9.67 0.63 -4.31
C ASP A 134 9.32 2.07 -3.93
N PHE A 135 8.25 2.21 -3.17
CA PHE A 135 7.74 3.51 -2.73
C PHE A 135 8.71 4.24 -1.81
N ASP A 136 9.62 3.53 -1.15
CA ASP A 136 10.64 4.15 -0.30
C ASP A 136 11.61 5.01 -1.12
N CYS A 137 11.71 4.76 -2.43
CA CYS A 137 12.56 5.51 -3.35
C CYS A 137 11.88 6.74 -3.96
N LEU A 138 10.61 6.98 -3.66
CA LEU A 138 9.84 8.09 -4.28
C LEU A 138 9.85 9.38 -3.46
#